data_7db36d93a69fceeb8f0c75be93c2daf5
#
_entry.id   7db36d93a69fceeb8f0c75be93c2daf5
#
_cell.length_a   1.000
_cell.length_b   1.000
_cell.length_c   1.000
_cell.angle_alpha   90.00
_cell.angle_beta   90.00
_cell.angle_gamma   90.00
#
_symmetry.space_group_name_H-M   'P 1'
#
loop_
_entity.id
_entity.type
_entity.pdbx_description
1 polymer ?
#
loop_
_entity_poly.entity_id
_entity_poly.type
_entity_poly.pdbx_seq_one_letter_code
_entity_poly.pdbx_strand_id
1 'polypeptide(L)'
;MGKKKSEKSNNHDECVRIIAEDLKKDNWLVKANTEGWEKPSEIGGIVPDVTAHKGCLKRICQIVSEKDFEGDKANYRDFKNYCREYDFQLYVVDKNGKLKPTDI
;
A
#
# COMPACT_ATOMS: atom_id res chain seq x y z
N MET A 1 -12.56 -19.69 -15.97
CA MET A 1 -12.24 -19.04 -15.31
C MET A 1 -11.65 -17.72 -15.42
N GLY A 2 -12.23 -16.77 -15.27
CA GLY A 2 -11.81 -15.43 -15.41
C GLY A 2 -10.68 -15.05 -14.54
N LYS A 3 -10.29 -15.91 -13.67
CA LYS A 3 -9.29 -15.56 -12.82
C LYS A 3 -7.99 -15.29 -13.45
N LYS A 4 -7.75 -15.76 -14.62
CA LYS A 4 -6.53 -15.50 -15.21
C LYS A 4 -6.30 -14.08 -15.51
N LYS A 5 -7.24 -13.36 -16.01
CA LYS A 5 -7.04 -12.06 -16.36
C LYS A 5 -6.82 -11.16 -15.23
N SER A 6 -7.16 -11.54 -14.07
CA SER A 6 -6.96 -10.66 -12.96
C SER A 6 -5.71 -11.01 -12.19
N GLU A 7 -4.86 -11.84 -12.72
CA GLU A 7 -3.66 -12.21 -12.02
C GLU A 7 -2.81 -11.05 -11.62
N LYS A 8 -2.59 -10.09 -12.49
CA LYS A 8 -1.78 -8.97 -12.15
C LYS A 8 -2.42 -8.15 -11.08
N SER A 9 -3.70 -7.90 -11.19
CA SER A 9 -4.43 -7.18 -10.18
C SER A 9 -4.43 -7.96 -8.89
N ASN A 10 -4.56 -9.27 -9.00
CA ASN A 10 -4.58 -10.11 -7.83
C ASN A 10 -3.29 -10.03 -7.05
N ASN A 11 -2.15 -9.93 -7.74
CA ASN A 11 -0.89 -9.82 -7.04
C ASN A 11 -0.84 -8.55 -6.22
N HIS A 12 -1.25 -7.43 -6.80
CA HIS A 12 -1.27 -6.18 -6.07
C HIS A 12 -2.25 -6.26 -4.91
N ASP A 13 -3.46 -6.71 -5.17
CA ASP A 13 -4.48 -6.82 -4.14
C ASP A 13 -4.07 -7.77 -3.03
N GLU A 14 -3.43 -8.85 -3.39
CA GLU A 14 -2.98 -9.82 -2.42
C GLU A 14 -1.89 -9.22 -1.53
N CYS A 15 -0.98 -8.45 -2.10
CA CYS A 15 0.04 -7.78 -1.31
C CYS A 15 -0.57 -6.75 -0.38
N VAL A 16 -1.56 -6.00 -0.86
CA VAL A 16 -2.27 -5.05 -0.01
C VAL A 16 -2.93 -5.79 1.16
N ARG A 17 -3.55 -6.92 0.86
CA ARG A 17 -4.23 -7.70 1.89
C ARG A 17 -3.24 -8.26 2.92
N ILE A 18 -2.09 -8.73 2.47
CA ILE A 18 -1.08 -9.27 3.37
C ILE A 18 -0.61 -8.19 4.35
N ILE A 19 -0.30 -7.01 3.83
CA ILE A 19 0.13 -5.89 4.68
C ILE A 19 -0.97 -5.50 5.65
N ALA A 20 -2.21 -5.44 5.16
CA ALA A 20 -3.34 -5.07 6.00
C ALA A 20 -3.55 -6.09 7.12
N GLU A 21 -3.45 -7.36 6.80
CA GLU A 21 -3.62 -8.41 7.79
C GLU A 21 -2.52 -8.40 8.83
N ASP A 22 -1.29 -8.14 8.41
CA ASP A 22 -0.18 -8.07 9.35
C ASP A 22 -0.38 -6.92 10.34
N LEU A 23 -0.81 -5.77 9.85
CA LEU A 23 -1.06 -4.64 10.72
C LEU A 23 -2.23 -4.92 11.66
N LYS A 24 -3.26 -5.58 11.16
CA LYS A 24 -4.39 -5.90 12.00
C LYS A 24 -3.99 -6.86 13.11
N LYS A 25 -3.13 -7.82 12.82
CA LYS A 25 -2.65 -8.74 13.82
C LYS A 25 -1.85 -8.02 14.89
N ASP A 26 -1.22 -6.90 14.53
CA ASP A 26 -0.45 -6.10 15.46
C ASP A 26 -1.30 -5.00 16.11
N ASN A 27 -2.61 -5.20 16.11
CA ASN A 27 -3.58 -4.34 16.80
C ASN A 27 -3.75 -2.94 16.21
N TRP A 28 -3.46 -2.77 14.93
CA TRP A 28 -3.75 -1.52 14.26
C TRP A 28 -5.18 -1.52 13.76
N LEU A 29 -5.79 -0.35 13.71
CA LEU A 29 -7.07 -0.18 13.04
C LEU A 29 -6.73 0.08 11.58
N VAL A 30 -7.14 -0.81 10.70
CA VAL A 30 -6.66 -0.84 9.33
C VAL A 30 -7.76 -0.58 8.33
N LYS A 31 -7.46 0.23 7.31
CA LYS A 31 -8.31 0.37 6.13
C LYS A 31 -7.45 0.01 4.94
N ALA A 32 -8.00 -0.67 3.97
CA ALA A 32 -7.24 -1.13 2.82
C ALA A 32 -8.07 -1.00 1.55
N ASN A 33 -7.41 -0.57 0.48
CA ASN A 33 -8.09 -0.35 -0.77
C ASN A 33 -8.14 -1.67 -1.55
N THR A 34 -8.85 -2.63 -0.99
CA THR A 34 -9.04 -3.92 -1.62
C THR A 34 -10.34 -4.52 -1.12
N GLU A 35 -10.84 -5.50 -1.81
CA GLU A 35 -12.11 -6.12 -1.50
C GLU A 35 -12.10 -6.73 -0.11
N GLY A 36 -13.19 -6.55 0.62
CA GLY A 36 -13.31 -7.11 1.96
C GLY A 36 -12.85 -6.19 3.07
N TRP A 37 -12.33 -5.03 2.73
CA TRP A 37 -11.83 -4.07 3.72
C TRP A 37 -12.49 -2.72 3.52
N GLU A 38 -12.56 -1.96 4.57
CA GLU A 38 -13.05 -0.59 4.48
C GLU A 38 -12.01 0.23 3.75
N LYS A 39 -12.44 1.08 2.82
CA LYS A 39 -11.50 1.85 2.01
C LYS A 39 -10.87 3.00 2.76
N PRO A 40 -9.59 3.27 2.52
CA PRO A 40 -8.94 4.43 3.13
C PRO A 40 -9.53 5.72 2.56
N SER A 41 -9.38 6.79 3.31
CA SER A 41 -9.77 8.11 2.84
C SER A 41 -8.74 8.64 1.87
N GLU A 42 -9.20 9.49 0.97
CA GLU A 42 -8.33 10.13 0.01
C GLU A 42 -7.40 11.11 0.70
N ILE A 43 -6.14 11.15 0.33
CA ILE A 43 -5.17 12.08 0.87
C ILE A 43 -4.47 12.73 -0.32
N GLY A 44 -4.62 14.04 -0.45
CA GLY A 44 -3.98 14.75 -1.55
C GLY A 44 -4.42 14.29 -2.93
N GLY A 45 -5.66 13.84 -3.06
CA GLY A 45 -6.18 13.35 -4.34
C GLY A 45 -5.85 11.90 -4.63
N ILE A 46 -5.19 11.22 -3.70
CA ILE A 46 -4.78 9.83 -3.89
C ILE A 46 -5.39 8.99 -2.78
N VAL A 47 -5.94 7.83 -3.14
CA VAL A 47 -6.42 6.87 -2.15
C VAL A 47 -5.27 5.93 -1.85
N PRO A 48 -4.74 5.92 -0.62
CA PRO A 48 -3.62 5.03 -0.30
C PRO A 48 -4.02 3.57 -0.39
N ASP A 49 -3.06 2.70 -0.55
CA ASP A 49 -3.35 1.26 -0.57
C ASP A 49 -3.76 0.78 0.82
N VAL A 50 -3.07 1.22 1.85
CA VAL A 50 -3.39 0.85 3.23
C VAL A 50 -3.16 2.03 4.14
N THR A 51 -4.09 2.27 5.05
CA THR A 51 -3.85 3.22 6.15
C THR A 51 -4.11 2.49 7.46
N ALA A 52 -3.37 2.84 8.47
CA ALA A 52 -3.51 2.20 9.78
C ALA A 52 -3.29 3.20 10.90
N HIS A 53 -3.99 2.98 11.99
CA HIS A 53 -3.89 3.84 13.18
C HIS A 53 -3.72 2.96 14.41
N LYS A 54 -2.85 3.38 15.31
CA LYS A 54 -2.66 2.67 16.57
C LYS A 54 -2.32 3.71 17.62
N GLY A 55 -3.29 4.03 18.47
CA GLY A 55 -3.13 5.14 19.41
C GLY A 55 -2.92 6.43 18.63
N CYS A 56 -1.82 7.11 18.86
CA CYS A 56 -1.50 8.34 18.14
C CYS A 56 -0.69 8.10 16.88
N LEU A 57 -0.36 6.85 16.59
CA LEU A 57 0.44 6.52 15.42
C LEU A 57 -0.41 6.39 14.19
N LYS A 58 0.07 6.91 13.06
CA LYS A 58 -0.61 6.81 11.79
C LYS A 58 0.37 6.31 10.76
N ARG A 59 -0.03 5.33 9.98
CA ARG A 59 0.85 4.74 8.96
C ARG A 59 0.13 4.67 7.62
N ILE A 60 0.86 4.92 6.54
CA ILE A 60 0.37 4.72 5.20
C ILE A 60 1.30 3.74 4.51
N CYS A 61 0.75 2.73 3.87
CA CYS A 61 1.54 1.77 3.11
C CYS A 61 1.10 1.85 1.66
N GLN A 62 2.08 2.00 0.77
CA GLN A 62 1.84 1.98 -0.67
C GLN A 62 2.59 0.80 -1.25
N ILE A 63 1.95 0.08 -2.16
CA ILE A 63 2.52 -1.09 -2.80
C ILE A 63 2.62 -0.82 -4.29
N VAL A 64 3.82 -0.89 -4.85
CA VAL A 64 4.04 -0.61 -6.26
C VAL A 64 4.90 -1.69 -6.89
N SER A 65 4.75 -1.89 -8.19
CA SER A 65 5.60 -2.82 -8.91
C SER A 65 6.96 -2.17 -9.16
N GLU A 66 7.97 -2.99 -9.44
CA GLU A 66 9.30 -2.46 -9.74
C GLU A 66 9.25 -1.51 -10.93
N LYS A 67 8.48 -1.86 -11.93
CA LYS A 67 8.38 -1.06 -13.11
C LYS A 67 7.76 0.30 -12.82
N ASP A 68 6.68 0.32 -12.06
CA ASP A 68 6.02 1.56 -11.72
C ASP A 68 6.90 2.41 -10.81
N PHE A 69 7.63 1.78 -9.91
CA PHE A 69 8.51 2.50 -9.02
C PHE A 69 9.59 3.23 -9.83
N GLU A 70 10.19 2.54 -10.79
CA GLU A 70 11.24 3.15 -11.60
C GLU A 70 10.71 4.30 -12.43
N GLY A 71 9.48 4.21 -12.89
CA GLY A 71 8.93 5.23 -13.75
C GLY A 71 8.34 6.43 -13.03
N ASP A 72 8.02 6.26 -11.74
CA ASP A 72 7.23 7.26 -11.01
C ASP A 72 7.81 7.65 -9.66
N LYS A 73 9.10 7.47 -9.48
CA LYS A 73 9.74 7.78 -8.19
C LYS A 73 9.40 9.16 -7.66
N ALA A 74 9.41 10.15 -8.55
CA ALA A 74 9.15 11.51 -8.13
C ALA A 74 7.74 11.66 -7.55
N ASN A 75 6.77 10.99 -8.14
CA ASN A 75 5.40 11.07 -7.67
C ASN A 75 5.24 10.42 -6.29
N TYR A 76 5.93 9.29 -6.07
CA TYR A 76 5.85 8.64 -4.77
C TYR A 76 6.55 9.48 -3.70
N ARG A 77 7.65 10.15 -4.08
CA ARG A 77 8.35 11.03 -3.15
C ARG A 77 7.47 12.22 -2.79
N ASP A 78 6.76 12.78 -3.77
CA ASP A 78 5.87 13.90 -3.53
C ASP A 78 4.74 13.47 -2.59
N PHE A 79 4.20 12.29 -2.79
CA PHE A 79 3.13 11.79 -1.94
C PHE A 79 3.65 11.57 -0.53
N LYS A 80 4.86 11.03 -0.40
CA LYS A 80 5.47 10.85 0.92
C LYS A 80 5.60 12.19 1.63
N ASN A 81 6.04 13.22 0.91
CA ASN A 81 6.18 14.54 1.51
C ASN A 81 4.83 15.14 1.90
N TYR A 82 3.80 14.85 1.14
CA TYR A 82 2.47 15.31 1.44
C TYR A 82 1.95 14.65 2.71
N CYS A 83 2.38 13.42 2.97
CA CYS A 83 1.93 12.63 4.10
C CYS A 83 2.90 12.66 5.28
N ARG A 84 3.55 13.80 5.49
CA ARG A 84 4.57 13.86 6.55
C ARG A 84 4.10 13.55 7.94
N GLU A 85 2.82 13.68 8.20
CA GLU A 85 2.31 13.36 9.51
C GLU A 85 2.13 11.87 9.73
N TYR A 86 2.36 11.09 8.67
CA TYR A 86 2.19 9.64 8.71
C TYR A 86 3.55 8.96 8.62
N ASP A 87 3.62 7.77 9.20
CA ASP A 87 4.75 6.89 8.95
C ASP A 87 4.52 6.28 7.57
N PHE A 88 5.22 6.77 6.58
CA PHE A 88 5.01 6.35 5.20
C PHE A 88 5.91 5.16 4.87
N GLN A 89 5.30 4.06 4.42
CA GLN A 89 6.02 2.85 4.05
C GLN A 89 5.74 2.55 2.60
N LEU A 90 6.79 2.43 1.80
CA LEU A 90 6.66 2.06 0.40
C LEU A 90 7.19 0.65 0.21
N TYR A 91 6.39 -0.21 -0.39
CA TYR A 91 6.81 -1.56 -0.67
C TYR A 91 6.85 -1.77 -2.17
N VAL A 92 7.98 -2.23 -2.68
CA VAL A 92 8.12 -2.54 -4.09
C VAL A 92 7.97 -4.04 -4.27
N VAL A 93 7.12 -4.45 -5.18
CA VAL A 93 6.87 -5.87 -5.44
C VAL A 93 7.71 -6.28 -6.64
N ASP A 94 8.57 -7.27 -6.47
CA ASP A 94 9.38 -7.74 -7.58
C ASP A 94 8.57 -8.72 -8.44
N LYS A 95 9.17 -9.19 -9.52
CA LYS A 95 8.46 -10.06 -10.43
C LYS A 95 8.07 -11.39 -9.81
N ASN A 96 8.67 -11.74 -8.70
CA ASN A 96 8.33 -12.98 -8.01
C ASN A 96 7.26 -12.75 -6.94
N GLY A 97 6.76 -11.54 -6.83
CA GLY A 97 5.73 -11.23 -5.85
C GLY A 97 6.26 -10.91 -4.47
N LYS A 98 7.57 -10.71 -4.33
CA LYS A 98 8.13 -10.39 -3.04
C LYS A 98 8.03 -8.93 -2.74
N LEU A 99 7.62 -8.61 -1.52
CA LEU A 99 7.52 -7.23 -1.06
C LEU A 99 8.83 -6.79 -0.44
N LYS A 100 9.34 -5.65 -0.88
CA LYS A 100 10.56 -5.11 -0.31
C LYS A 100 10.32 -3.69 0.18
N PRO A 101 10.51 -3.43 1.47
CA PRO A 101 10.41 -2.06 1.96
C PRO A 101 11.47 -1.21 1.26
N THR A 102 11.09 -0.05 0.80
CA THR A 102 11.97 0.78 -0.01
C THR A 102 11.91 2.22 0.43
N ASP A 103 13.06 2.86 0.57
CA ASP A 103 13.11 4.27 0.92
C ASP A 103 13.05 5.15 -0.30
N ILE A 104 12.43 6.30 -0.18
CA ILE A 104 12.40 7.28 -1.24
C ILE A 104 12.61 8.69 -0.70
#